data_2b1e88809972d778c66167345a952566
#
_entry.id   2b1e88809972d778c66167345a952566
#
_cell.length_a   1.000
_cell.length_b   1.000
_cell.length_c   1.000
_cell.angle_alpha   90.00
_cell.angle_beta   90.00
_cell.angle_gamma   90.00
#
_symmetry.space_group_name_H-M   'P 1'
#
loop_
_entity.id
_entity.type
_entity.pdbx_description
1 polymer ?
#
loop_
_entity_poly.entity_id
_entity_poly.type
_entity_poly.pdbx_seq_one_letter_code
_entity_poly.pdbx_strand_id
1 'polypeptide(L)' 'MDKEEIVKLREHLRRSFGCEAIQVVPGSRAKDTAEARLGDRKIGALSVDDEDGDRSFFFEMAIPVGRP' A
#
# COMPACT_ATOMS: atom_id res chain seq x y z
N MET A 1 9.85 -5.93 0.55
CA MET A 1 8.72 -6.38 1.39
C MET A 1 8.47 -7.85 1.16
N ASP A 2 8.36 -8.62 2.21
CA ASP A 2 8.10 -10.03 2.04
C ASP A 2 6.59 -10.31 1.95
N LYS A 3 6.24 -11.57 1.70
CA LYS A 3 4.85 -11.94 1.51
C LYS A 3 3.99 -11.68 2.75
N GLU A 4 4.57 -11.91 3.92
CA GLU A 4 3.81 -11.70 5.16
C GLU A 4 3.47 -10.24 5.36
N GLU A 5 4.40 -9.36 5.04
CA GLU A 5 4.15 -7.94 5.14
C GLU A 5 3.11 -7.48 4.13
N ILE A 6 3.19 -8.00 2.92
CA ILE A 6 2.21 -7.69 1.89
C ILE A 6 0.80 -8.09 2.35
N VAL A 7 0.66 -9.28 2.90
CA VAL A 7 -0.64 -9.75 3.40
C VAL A 7 -1.14 -8.89 4.55
N LYS A 8 -0.28 -8.54 5.47
CA LYS A 8 -0.66 -7.70 6.60
C LYS A 8 -1.12 -6.32 6.16
N LEU A 9 -0.40 -5.73 5.21
CA LEU A 9 -0.79 -4.42 4.67
C LEU A 9 -2.11 -4.50 3.93
N ARG A 10 -2.32 -5.55 3.14
CA ARG A 10 -3.57 -5.75 2.45
C ARG A 10 -4.74 -5.82 3.42
N GLU A 11 -4.62 -6.63 4.46
CA GLU A 11 -5.68 -6.78 5.43
C GLU A 11 -5.94 -5.50 6.21
N HIS A 12 -4.87 -4.78 6.52
CA HIS A 12 -5.00 -3.51 7.21
C HIS A 12 -5.76 -2.48 6.37
N LEU A 13 -5.39 -2.37 5.08
CA LEU A 13 -6.06 -1.42 4.20
C LEU A 13 -7.52 -1.79 3.96
N ARG A 14 -7.80 -3.07 3.77
CA ARG A 14 -9.17 -3.53 3.60
C ARG A 14 -10.04 -3.17 4.79
N ARG A 15 -9.50 -3.35 5.97
CA ARG A 15 -10.22 -3.05 7.21
C ARG A 15 -10.38 -1.55 7.40
N SER A 16 -9.30 -0.81 7.17
CA SER A 16 -9.31 0.64 7.38
C SER A 16 -10.26 1.36 6.43
N PHE A 17 -10.34 0.90 5.20
CA PHE A 17 -11.20 1.53 4.20
C PHE A 17 -12.54 0.82 4.02
N GLY A 18 -12.73 -0.30 4.69
CA GLY A 18 -13.95 -1.07 4.54
C GLY A 18 -14.15 -1.59 3.13
N CYS A 19 -13.07 -1.93 2.44
CA CYS A 19 -13.12 -2.34 1.04
C CYS A 19 -12.32 -3.61 0.83
N GLU A 20 -13.00 -4.70 0.58
CA GLU A 20 -12.36 -5.99 0.38
C GLU A 20 -11.70 -6.16 -0.98
N ALA A 21 -11.99 -5.24 -1.90
CA ALA A 21 -11.42 -5.32 -3.24
C ALA A 21 -10.00 -4.79 -3.34
N ILE A 22 -9.50 -4.16 -2.27
CA ILE A 22 -8.15 -3.61 -2.28
C ILE A 22 -7.13 -4.74 -2.30
N GLN A 23 -6.15 -4.61 -3.18
CA GLN A 23 -5.04 -5.54 -3.28
C GLN A 23 -3.73 -4.80 -3.08
N VAL A 24 -2.74 -5.51 -2.56
CA VAL A 24 -1.40 -4.98 -2.40
C VAL A 24 -0.44 -5.91 -3.13
N VAL A 25 0.37 -5.33 -4.01
CA VAL A 25 1.35 -6.09 -4.78
C VAL A 25 2.73 -5.51 -4.53
N PRO A 26 3.79 -6.31 -4.66
CA PRO A 26 5.15 -5.82 -4.48
C PRO A 26 5.47 -4.72 -5.47
N GLY A 27 6.19 -3.71 -4.99
CA GLY A 27 6.66 -2.65 -5.87
C GLY A 27 7.73 -3.14 -6.81
N SER A 28 7.78 -2.54 -7.99
CA SER A 28 8.71 -2.95 -9.02
C SER A 28 10.07 -2.26 -8.94
N ARG A 29 10.17 -1.16 -8.19
CA ARG A 29 11.38 -0.34 -8.18
C ARG A 29 12.27 -0.53 -6.98
N ALA A 30 11.72 -0.86 -5.85
CA ALA A 30 12.49 -1.02 -4.62
C ALA A 30 11.91 -2.15 -3.79
N LYS A 31 12.78 -2.78 -3.01
CA LYS A 31 12.39 -3.93 -2.21
C LYS A 31 11.41 -3.59 -1.10
N ASP A 32 11.49 -2.38 -0.60
CA ASP A 32 10.69 -1.95 0.54
C ASP A 32 9.50 -1.12 0.13
N THR A 33 8.99 -1.35 -1.07
CA THR A 33 7.82 -0.65 -1.57
C THR A 33 6.77 -1.64 -2.05
N ALA A 34 5.54 -1.17 -2.09
CA ALA A 34 4.42 -1.95 -2.60
C ALA A 34 3.41 -1.00 -3.23
N GLU A 35 2.51 -1.55 -4.02
CA GLU A 35 1.44 -0.78 -4.62
C GLU A 35 0.09 -1.26 -4.10
N ALA A 36 -0.77 -0.32 -3.77
CA ALA A 36 -2.16 -0.63 -3.47
C ALA A 36 -2.97 -0.47 -4.73
N ARG A 37 -3.80 -1.45 -5.03
CA ARG A 37 -4.59 -1.46 -6.26
C ARG A 37 -6.05 -1.75 -5.94
N LEU A 38 -6.90 -1.19 -6.75
CA LEU A 38 -8.34 -1.47 -6.68
C LEU A 38 -8.77 -1.87 -8.09
N GLY A 39 -8.95 -3.17 -8.30
CA GLY A 39 -9.14 -3.69 -9.63
C GLY A 39 -7.88 -3.47 -10.45
N ASP A 40 -8.04 -2.83 -11.61
CA ASP A 40 -6.91 -2.54 -12.49
C ASP A 40 -6.24 -1.19 -12.21
N ARG A 41 -6.71 -0.48 -11.20
CA ARG A 41 -6.24 0.87 -10.90
C ARG A 41 -5.27 0.86 -9.75
N LYS A 42 -4.15 1.52 -9.94
CA LYS A 42 -3.26 1.82 -8.83
C LYS A 42 -3.86 2.97 -8.03
N ILE A 43 -4.12 2.74 -6.74
CA ILE A 43 -4.71 3.77 -5.90
C ILE A 43 -3.71 4.41 -4.97
N GLY A 44 -2.56 3.79 -4.77
CA GLY A 44 -1.56 4.38 -3.88
C GLY A 44 -0.30 3.56 -3.85
N ALA A 45 0.64 4.04 -3.07
CA ALA A 45 1.93 3.38 -2.89
C ALA A 45 2.22 3.23 -1.40
N LEU A 46 2.90 2.15 -1.07
CA LEU A 46 3.30 1.86 0.30
C LEU A 46 4.81 1.81 0.37
N SER A 47 5.37 2.31 1.45
CA SER A 47 6.80 2.25 1.69
C SER A 47 7.07 1.95 3.15
N VAL A 48 8.28 1.46 3.43
CA VAL A 48 8.71 1.15 4.78
C VAL A 48 9.59 2.26 5.31
N ASP A 49 9.38 2.62 6.55
CA ASP A 49 10.27 3.52 7.26
C ASP A 49 10.68 2.84 8.56
N ASP A 50 11.97 2.62 8.73
CA ASP A 50 12.51 2.00 9.92
C ASP A 50 13.68 2.79 10.51
N GLU A 51 13.70 4.09 10.27
CA GLU A 51 14.81 4.96 10.70
C GLU A 51 15.06 4.96 12.20
N ASP A 52 14.00 4.88 12.99
CA ASP A 52 14.12 5.00 14.44
C ASP A 52 14.10 3.66 15.15
N GLY A 53 14.33 2.59 14.43
CA GLY A 53 14.26 1.26 15.01
C GLY A 53 12.85 0.68 15.08
N ASP A 54 11.85 1.51 14.92
CA ASP A 54 10.46 1.07 14.82
C ASP A 54 10.07 1.02 13.34
N ARG A 55 9.63 -0.15 12.91
CA ARG A 55 9.25 -0.33 11.53
C ARG A 55 7.83 0.15 11.30
N SER A 56 7.69 1.13 10.42
CA SER A 56 6.40 1.70 10.07
C SER A 56 6.18 1.63 8.58
N PHE A 57 4.92 1.65 8.19
CA PHE A 57 4.55 1.66 6.78
C PHE A 57 3.79 2.94 6.47
N PHE A 58 4.14 3.56 5.36
CA PHE A 58 3.45 4.75 4.89
C PHE A 58 2.65 4.43 3.65
N PHE A 59 1.44 4.97 3.59
CA PHE A 59 0.58 4.86 2.43
C PHE A 59 0.37 6.25 1.85
N GLU A 60 0.66 6.40 0.58
CA GLU A 60 0.47 7.65 -0.14
C GLU A 60 -0.47 7.41 -1.31
N MET A 61 -1.41 8.30 -1.50
CA MET A 61 -2.25 8.24 -2.67
C MET A 61 -2.42 9.63 -3.27
N ALA A 62 -2.39 9.69 -4.59
CA ALA A 62 -2.65 10.93 -5.30
C ALA A 62 -4.13 11.04 -5.56
N ILE A 63 -4.71 12.17 -5.19
CA ILE A 63 -6.12 12.44 -5.41
C ILE A 63 -6.21 13.56 -6.43
N PRO A 64 -6.58 13.26 -7.70
CA PRO A 64 -6.69 14.31 -8.69
C PRO A 64 -7.84 15.24 -8.38
N VAL A 65 -7.57 16.53 -8.49
CA VAL A 65 -8.57 17.56 -8.25
C VAL A 65 -9.16 17.99 -9.59
N GLY A 66 -10.48 18.00 -9.65
CA GLY A 66 -11.17 18.39 -10.86
C GLY A 66 -11.43 17.28 -11.85
N ARG A 67 -10.93 16.07 -11.57
CA ARG A 67 -11.21 14.89 -12.38
C ARG A 67 -11.44 13.69 -11.47
N PRO A 68 -12.60 13.08 -11.57
CA PRO A 68 -12.86 11.85 -10.82
C PRO A 68 -12.10 10.66 -11.37
#